data_265e5a68e8601db6f30a26b9e327d08d
#
_entry.id   265e5a68e8601db6f30a26b9e327d08d
#
_cell.length_a   1.000
_cell.length_b   1.000
_cell.length_c   1.000
_cell.angle_alpha   90.00
_cell.angle_beta   90.00
_cell.angle_gamma   90.00
#
_symmetry.space_group_name_H-M   'P 1'
#
loop_
_entity.id
_entity.type
_entity.pdbx_description
1 polymer ?
#
loop_
_entity_poly.entity_id
_entity_poly.type
_entity_poly.pdbx_seq_one_letter_code
_entity_poly.pdbx_strand_id
1 'polypeptide(L)'
;MFNFHQKFKKFKKKYATEIMCFFAVYLFKLEKIFYNCKCINYPKVKCMFALWHAHQCGVFSCNMFHKTCIMVSSSQDGEIISRAANGVGVTTVRGSKTRGGAKASLELIKKIQNEDMNGALTIDGPKGPNRIVKKGIVEIAKMANVPIVPAVYWSPQKLFLKFNSWDNFRFPLIGTKLVMVFGDPIEIPDNPTEEDVETIRKKTEDKLNRLYADLKENYWKYLKQN
;
A
#
# COMPACT_ATOMS: atom_id res chain seq x y z
N MET A 1 -13.17 24.91 34.72
CA MET A 1 -14.00 24.84 33.49
C MET A 1 -13.23 24.43 32.23
N PHE A 2 -12.01 24.90 32.02
CA PHE A 2 -11.19 24.58 30.83
C PHE A 2 -10.90 23.05 30.62
N ASN A 3 -10.72 22.32 31.72
CA ASN A 3 -10.36 20.91 31.71
C ASN A 3 -11.52 19.96 31.28
N PHE A 4 -12.77 20.35 31.57
CA PHE A 4 -13.95 19.55 31.21
C PHE A 4 -14.27 19.66 29.72
N HIS A 5 -14.14 20.83 29.12
CA HIS A 5 -14.40 21.04 27.71
C HIS A 5 -13.39 20.29 26.82
N GLN A 6 -12.10 20.25 27.21
CA GLN A 6 -11.08 19.48 26.54
C GLN A 6 -11.29 17.95 26.66
N LYS A 7 -11.68 17.47 27.85
CA LYS A 7 -12.03 16.06 28.06
C LYS A 7 -13.24 15.66 27.21
N PHE A 8 -14.26 16.50 27.14
CA PHE A 8 -15.46 16.23 26.35
C PHE A 8 -15.18 16.25 24.83
N LYS A 9 -14.32 17.16 24.36
CA LYS A 9 -13.87 17.20 22.96
C LYS A 9 -13.04 15.98 22.58
N LYS A 10 -12.14 15.53 23.48
CA LYS A 10 -11.40 14.26 23.32
C LYS A 10 -12.34 13.05 23.29
N PHE A 11 -13.33 13.01 24.15
CA PHE A 11 -14.33 11.95 24.22
C PHE A 11 -15.13 11.86 22.92
N LYS A 12 -15.74 12.96 22.45
CA LYS A 12 -16.45 13.02 21.16
C LYS A 12 -15.55 12.57 19.98
N LYS A 13 -14.31 13.04 19.96
CA LYS A 13 -13.36 12.67 18.92
C LYS A 13 -13.04 11.16 18.94
N LYS A 14 -12.90 10.56 20.12
CA LYS A 14 -12.66 9.11 20.26
C LYS A 14 -13.85 8.29 19.74
N TYR A 15 -15.09 8.65 20.14
CA TYR A 15 -16.28 7.94 19.66
C TYR A 15 -16.50 8.09 18.16
N ALA A 16 -16.28 9.28 17.60
CA ALA A 16 -16.33 9.48 16.16
C ALA A 16 -15.33 8.57 15.43
N THR A 17 -14.10 8.45 15.95
CA THR A 17 -13.10 7.56 15.37
C THR A 17 -13.52 6.09 15.46
N GLU A 18 -14.06 5.62 16.59
CA GLU A 18 -14.54 4.24 16.73
C GLU A 18 -15.65 3.92 15.72
N ILE A 19 -16.62 4.83 15.57
CA ILE A 19 -17.70 4.70 14.58
C ILE A 19 -17.12 4.67 13.15
N MET A 20 -16.19 5.57 12.83
CA MET A 20 -15.54 5.60 11.52
C MET A 20 -14.74 4.31 11.26
N CYS A 21 -14.04 3.79 12.27
CA CYS A 21 -13.33 2.50 12.17
C CYS A 21 -14.30 1.35 11.89
N PHE A 22 -15.42 1.29 12.59
CA PHE A 22 -16.44 0.27 12.37
C PHE A 22 -16.97 0.29 10.93
N PHE A 23 -17.36 1.47 10.44
CA PHE A 23 -17.81 1.64 9.06
C PHE A 23 -16.72 1.32 8.03
N ALA A 24 -15.48 1.75 8.27
CA ALA A 24 -14.35 1.44 7.39
C ALA A 24 -14.09 -0.06 7.29
N VAL A 25 -14.04 -0.77 8.43
CA VAL A 25 -13.86 -2.24 8.45
C VAL A 25 -14.98 -2.94 7.68
N TYR A 26 -16.24 -2.50 7.90
CA TYR A 26 -17.39 -3.08 7.22
C TYR A 26 -17.34 -2.81 5.70
N LEU A 27 -17.01 -1.58 5.31
CA LEU A 27 -16.86 -1.19 3.90
C LEU A 27 -15.77 -2.02 3.21
N PHE A 28 -14.58 -2.15 3.82
CA PHE A 28 -13.48 -2.94 3.24
C PHE A 28 -13.81 -4.43 3.15
N LYS A 29 -14.57 -4.97 4.11
CA LYS A 29 -15.07 -6.36 4.02
C LYS A 29 -16.06 -6.54 2.86
N LEU A 30 -16.98 -5.60 2.67
CA LEU A 30 -17.89 -5.61 1.53
C LEU A 30 -17.13 -5.49 0.21
N GLU A 31 -16.17 -4.58 0.14
CA GLU A 31 -15.31 -4.43 -1.03
C GLU A 31 -14.59 -5.72 -1.37
N LYS A 32 -13.99 -6.39 -0.39
CA LYS A 32 -13.31 -7.67 -0.60
C LYS A 32 -14.21 -8.76 -1.17
N ILE A 33 -15.51 -8.75 -0.83
CA ILE A 33 -16.51 -9.70 -1.35
C ILE A 33 -16.91 -9.34 -2.79
N PHE A 34 -17.08 -8.04 -3.06
CA PHE A 34 -17.67 -7.57 -4.33
C PHE A 34 -16.65 -7.10 -5.36
N TYR A 35 -15.37 -6.93 -4.98
CA TYR A 35 -14.33 -6.63 -5.96
C TYR A 35 -13.89 -7.89 -6.70
N ASN A 36 -14.02 -7.83 -7.99
CA ASN A 36 -13.39 -8.77 -8.89
C ASN A 36 -12.02 -8.23 -9.29
N CYS A 37 -11.03 -8.41 -8.41
CA CYS A 37 -9.66 -8.02 -8.69
C CYS A 37 -8.91 -9.20 -9.30
N LYS A 38 -8.55 -9.09 -10.57
CA LYS A 38 -7.71 -10.06 -11.25
C LYS A 38 -6.24 -9.73 -10.99
N CYS A 39 -5.51 -10.69 -10.44
CA CYS A 39 -4.08 -10.56 -10.16
C CYS A 39 -3.27 -11.31 -11.23
N ILE A 40 -2.33 -10.62 -11.87
CA ILE A 40 -1.47 -11.12 -12.94
C ILE A 40 -0.02 -11.11 -12.46
N ASN A 41 0.71 -12.20 -12.70
CA ASN A 41 2.13 -12.37 -12.36
C ASN A 41 2.43 -12.17 -10.86
N TYR A 42 1.57 -12.68 -9.99
CA TYR A 42 1.85 -12.65 -8.56
C TYR A 42 3.17 -13.37 -8.25
N PRO A 43 4.12 -12.75 -7.52
CA PRO A 43 5.43 -13.33 -7.28
C PRO A 43 5.33 -14.59 -6.42
N LYS A 44 6.15 -15.58 -6.74
CA LYS A 44 6.29 -16.82 -5.95
C LYS A 44 7.33 -16.70 -4.83
N VAL A 45 8.05 -15.59 -4.80
CA VAL A 45 9.09 -15.29 -3.80
C VAL A 45 8.59 -14.29 -2.78
N LYS A 46 9.09 -14.38 -1.56
CA LYS A 46 8.87 -13.37 -0.53
C LYS A 46 9.52 -12.05 -0.97
N CYS A 47 8.79 -10.95 -0.84
CA CYS A 47 9.20 -9.68 -1.43
C CYS A 47 8.66 -8.46 -0.68
N MET A 48 9.20 -7.31 -1.08
CA MET A 48 8.67 -5.99 -0.73
C MET A 48 7.89 -5.43 -1.93
N PHE A 49 6.57 -5.34 -1.83
CA PHE A 49 5.75 -4.69 -2.85
C PHE A 49 5.94 -3.19 -2.86
N ALA A 50 6.23 -2.65 -4.04
CA ALA A 50 6.28 -1.22 -4.31
C ALA A 50 4.99 -0.77 -5.00
N LEU A 51 4.24 0.14 -4.37
CA LEU A 51 3.01 0.70 -4.93
C LEU A 51 3.06 2.23 -4.93
N TRP A 52 2.38 2.87 -5.87
CA TRP A 52 2.07 4.28 -5.76
C TRP A 52 1.02 4.54 -4.66
N HIS A 53 1.08 5.67 -3.99
CA HIS A 53 0.09 6.04 -2.97
C HIS A 53 -1.34 6.07 -3.55
N ALA A 54 -1.49 6.52 -4.79
CA ALA A 54 -2.75 6.44 -5.52
C ALA A 54 -3.28 5.00 -5.72
N HIS A 55 -2.42 3.99 -5.60
CA HIS A 55 -2.75 2.57 -5.81
C HIS A 55 -2.90 1.78 -4.49
N GLN A 56 -2.96 2.43 -3.34
CA GLN A 56 -3.05 1.75 -2.04
C GLN A 56 -4.32 0.89 -1.88
N CYS A 57 -5.43 1.24 -2.53
CA CYS A 57 -6.66 0.43 -2.47
C CYS A 57 -6.49 -0.96 -3.10
N GLY A 58 -5.55 -1.14 -4.03
CA GLY A 58 -5.24 -2.45 -4.61
C GLY A 58 -4.83 -3.49 -3.57
N VAL A 59 -4.18 -3.06 -2.47
CA VAL A 59 -3.79 -3.94 -1.37
C VAL A 59 -5.01 -4.56 -0.68
N PHE A 60 -6.11 -3.84 -0.58
CA PHE A 60 -7.34 -4.29 0.07
C PHE A 60 -8.25 -5.07 -0.87
N SER A 61 -8.23 -4.74 -2.16
CA SER A 61 -9.09 -5.36 -3.17
C SER A 61 -8.56 -6.69 -3.70
N CYS A 62 -7.27 -6.96 -3.56
CA CYS A 62 -6.64 -8.19 -4.03
C CYS A 62 -6.45 -9.19 -2.89
N ASN A 63 -7.08 -10.36 -3.01
CA ASN A 63 -6.98 -11.43 -2.00
C ASN A 63 -5.55 -11.96 -1.78
N MET A 64 -4.62 -11.65 -2.68
CA MET A 64 -3.22 -12.10 -2.59
C MET A 64 -2.43 -11.39 -1.48
N PHE A 65 -2.95 -10.29 -0.92
CA PHE A 65 -2.27 -9.54 0.14
C PHE A 65 -2.55 -10.04 1.58
N HIS A 66 -3.21 -11.20 1.77
CA HIS A 66 -3.52 -11.74 3.09
C HIS A 66 -2.30 -12.05 3.97
N LYS A 67 -1.12 -12.32 3.37
CA LYS A 67 0.17 -12.49 4.06
C LYS A 67 1.07 -11.27 3.86
N THR A 68 0.52 -10.07 3.96
CA THR A 68 1.27 -8.84 3.72
C THR A 68 1.17 -7.92 4.92
N CYS A 69 2.31 -7.33 5.28
CA CYS A 69 2.42 -6.28 6.29
C CYS A 69 2.65 -4.93 5.61
N ILE A 70 1.83 -3.94 5.96
CA ILE A 70 1.94 -2.57 5.44
C ILE A 70 2.30 -1.58 6.55
N MET A 71 3.01 -0.50 6.19
CA MET A 71 3.26 0.59 7.11
C MET A 71 2.18 1.66 6.99
N VAL A 72 1.54 1.98 8.10
CA VAL A 72 0.45 2.97 8.17
C VAL A 72 0.83 4.10 9.13
N SER A 73 0.50 5.33 8.76
CA SER A 73 0.77 6.52 9.59
C SER A 73 0.21 6.38 11.02
N SER A 74 0.92 6.92 12.02
CA SER A 74 0.46 7.01 13.41
C SER A 74 -0.63 8.09 13.63
N SER A 75 -1.17 8.70 12.57
CA SER A 75 -2.27 9.66 12.63
C SER A 75 -3.61 8.99 12.95
N GLN A 76 -4.64 9.80 13.21
CA GLN A 76 -6.01 9.32 13.41
C GLN A 76 -6.55 8.62 12.15
N ASP A 77 -6.33 9.21 10.97
CA ASP A 77 -6.72 8.58 9.69
C ASP A 77 -6.00 7.25 9.49
N GLY A 78 -4.71 7.19 9.86
CA GLY A 78 -3.96 5.94 9.87
C GLY A 78 -4.53 4.89 10.84
N GLU A 79 -5.16 5.28 11.96
CA GLU A 79 -5.86 4.35 12.86
C GLU A 79 -7.04 3.69 12.14
N ILE A 80 -7.84 4.47 11.43
CA ILE A 80 -8.99 3.97 10.67
C ILE A 80 -8.52 2.98 9.60
N ILE A 81 -7.51 3.37 8.81
CA ILE A 81 -6.94 2.51 7.75
C ILE A 81 -6.33 1.23 8.34
N SER A 82 -5.59 1.34 9.46
CA SER A 82 -4.98 0.18 10.11
C SER A 82 -6.01 -0.84 10.58
N ARG A 83 -7.08 -0.39 11.22
CA ARG A 83 -8.18 -1.28 11.65
C ARG A 83 -8.92 -1.90 10.46
N ALA A 84 -9.17 -1.12 9.41
CA ALA A 84 -9.80 -1.62 8.20
C ALA A 84 -8.93 -2.68 7.52
N ALA A 85 -7.63 -2.43 7.38
CA ALA A 85 -6.65 -3.36 6.82
C ALA A 85 -6.59 -4.68 7.61
N ASN A 86 -6.45 -4.58 8.93
CA ASN A 86 -6.43 -5.77 9.80
C ASN A 86 -7.76 -6.55 9.73
N GLY A 87 -8.88 -5.84 9.58
CA GLY A 87 -10.21 -6.45 9.43
C GLY A 87 -10.38 -7.29 8.16
N VAL A 88 -9.53 -7.07 7.13
CA VAL A 88 -9.51 -7.84 5.87
C VAL A 88 -8.29 -8.75 5.75
N GLY A 89 -7.51 -8.92 6.83
CA GLY A 89 -6.38 -9.85 6.89
C GLY A 89 -5.03 -9.27 6.43
N VAL A 90 -4.93 -7.95 6.27
CA VAL A 90 -3.65 -7.27 6.00
C VAL A 90 -3.06 -6.77 7.32
N THR A 91 -1.87 -7.24 7.66
CA THR A 91 -1.17 -6.84 8.89
C THR A 91 -0.64 -5.41 8.77
N THR A 92 -0.64 -4.65 9.87
CA THR A 92 -0.15 -3.26 9.84
C THR A 92 0.88 -3.00 10.94
N VAL A 93 1.91 -2.20 10.59
CA VAL A 93 2.81 -1.55 11.54
C VAL A 93 2.58 -0.04 11.53
N ARG A 94 2.75 0.62 12.69
CA ARG A 94 2.37 2.03 12.85
C ARG A 94 3.58 2.95 12.91
N GLY A 95 3.72 3.78 11.89
CA GLY A 95 4.77 4.81 11.81
C GLY A 95 4.78 5.53 10.48
N SER A 96 5.53 6.61 10.42
CA SER A 96 5.81 7.37 9.20
C SER A 96 7.17 8.05 9.31
N LYS A 97 7.74 8.54 8.20
CA LYS A 97 9.04 9.25 8.20
C LYS A 97 9.15 10.34 9.29
N THR A 98 8.04 10.97 9.64
CA THR A 98 8.00 12.08 10.63
C THR A 98 7.68 11.63 12.05
N ARG A 99 7.14 10.41 12.26
CA ARG A 99 6.74 9.89 13.58
C ARG A 99 6.95 8.38 13.63
N GLY A 100 7.98 7.96 14.36
CA GLY A 100 8.22 6.53 14.63
C GLY A 100 8.56 5.68 13.40
N GLY A 101 9.01 6.30 12.30
CA GLY A 101 9.30 5.60 11.05
C GLY A 101 10.36 4.53 11.19
N ALA A 102 11.46 4.82 11.88
CA ALA A 102 12.53 3.85 12.12
C ALA A 102 12.00 2.62 12.88
N LYS A 103 11.23 2.83 13.96
CA LYS A 103 10.63 1.74 14.74
C LYS A 103 9.67 0.90 13.87
N ALA A 104 8.81 1.54 13.09
CA ALA A 104 7.88 0.85 12.21
C ALA A 104 8.59 0.09 11.08
N SER A 105 9.69 0.65 10.53
CA SER A 105 10.53 -0.04 9.55
C SER A 105 11.15 -1.30 10.14
N LEU A 106 11.71 -1.22 11.33
CA LEU A 106 12.28 -2.39 12.02
C LEU A 106 11.21 -3.45 12.34
N GLU A 107 10.01 -3.04 12.74
CA GLU A 107 8.89 -3.95 12.98
C GLU A 107 8.44 -4.62 11.68
N LEU A 108 8.34 -3.87 10.58
CA LEU A 108 8.03 -4.40 9.25
C LEU A 108 9.07 -5.44 8.80
N ILE A 109 10.36 -5.11 8.94
CA ILE A 109 11.48 -6.02 8.61
C ILE A 109 11.37 -7.32 9.42
N LYS A 110 11.14 -7.23 10.74
CA LYS A 110 10.97 -8.42 11.59
C LYS A 110 9.81 -9.30 11.14
N LYS A 111 8.68 -8.71 10.73
CA LYS A 111 7.53 -9.48 10.20
C LYS A 111 7.86 -10.18 8.90
N ILE A 112 8.58 -9.53 8.00
CA ILE A 112 9.03 -10.14 6.74
C ILE A 112 10.00 -11.30 7.03
N GLN A 113 10.96 -11.11 7.92
CA GLN A 113 11.99 -12.12 8.20
C GLN A 113 11.44 -13.32 8.97
N ASN A 114 10.62 -13.08 10.02
CA ASN A 114 10.30 -14.09 11.02
C ASN A 114 8.88 -14.66 10.90
N GLU A 115 7.93 -13.96 10.23
CA GLU A 115 6.53 -14.36 10.19
C GLU A 115 6.06 -14.79 8.78
N ASP A 116 6.99 -15.07 7.85
CA ASP A 116 6.69 -15.46 6.46
C ASP A 116 5.71 -14.50 5.75
N MET A 117 5.89 -13.21 5.97
CA MET A 117 5.05 -12.16 5.38
C MET A 117 5.79 -11.43 4.25
N ASN A 118 5.04 -10.95 3.28
CA ASN A 118 5.51 -9.92 2.37
C ASN A 118 5.42 -8.54 3.05
N GLY A 119 6.25 -7.60 2.59
CA GLY A 119 6.07 -6.19 2.93
C GLY A 119 5.34 -5.44 1.81
N ALA A 120 4.67 -4.33 2.11
CA ALA A 120 4.21 -3.40 1.09
C ALA A 120 4.33 -1.95 1.55
N LEU A 121 4.79 -1.09 0.64
CA LEU A 121 4.91 0.35 0.88
C LEU A 121 4.36 1.16 -0.28
N THR A 122 3.72 2.28 0.06
CA THR A 122 3.46 3.36 -0.89
C THR A 122 4.69 4.25 -0.97
N ILE A 123 5.42 4.17 -2.09
CA ILE A 123 6.81 4.57 -2.19
C ILE A 123 7.05 6.03 -2.58
N ASP A 124 6.04 6.74 -3.05
CA ASP A 124 6.03 8.19 -3.21
C ASP A 124 5.71 8.92 -1.89
N GLY A 125 5.24 8.17 -0.89
CA GLY A 125 4.99 8.64 0.47
C GLY A 125 3.76 9.54 0.60
N PRO A 126 3.38 9.94 1.83
CA PRO A 126 2.09 10.61 2.10
C PRO A 126 2.03 12.09 1.67
N LYS A 127 3.16 12.66 1.25
CA LYS A 127 3.26 14.07 0.83
C LYS A 127 3.79 14.25 -0.59
N GLY A 128 4.03 13.13 -1.31
CA GLY A 128 4.58 13.17 -2.64
C GLY A 128 6.04 13.66 -2.73
N PRO A 129 6.48 14.11 -3.88
CA PRO A 129 5.72 14.29 -5.11
C PRO A 129 5.23 12.99 -5.72
N ASN A 130 4.10 13.08 -6.46
CA ASN A 130 3.45 11.94 -7.08
C ASN A 130 4.41 11.20 -8.02
N ARG A 131 4.46 9.88 -7.88
CA ARG A 131 5.28 8.96 -8.70
C ARG A 131 6.80 9.22 -8.67
N ILE A 132 7.30 9.72 -7.55
CA ILE A 132 8.73 9.78 -7.28
C ILE A 132 9.06 8.82 -6.14
N VAL A 133 9.83 7.78 -6.44
CA VAL A 133 10.22 6.75 -5.47
C VAL A 133 11.15 7.31 -4.41
N LYS A 134 10.87 7.04 -3.15
CA LYS A 134 11.73 7.37 -2.00
C LYS A 134 12.71 6.23 -1.72
N LYS A 135 13.94 6.54 -1.29
CA LYS A 135 15.00 5.55 -0.98
C LYS A 135 14.58 4.51 0.07
N GLY A 136 13.68 4.85 0.98
CA GLY A 136 13.31 4.00 2.12
C GLY A 136 12.84 2.59 1.77
N ILE A 137 12.26 2.37 0.58
CA ILE A 137 11.87 1.01 0.17
C ILE A 137 13.11 0.14 -0.10
N VAL A 138 14.15 0.71 -0.72
CA VAL A 138 15.40 -0.01 -1.02
C VAL A 138 16.10 -0.39 0.28
N GLU A 139 16.18 0.54 1.24
CA GLU A 139 16.77 0.31 2.55
C GLU A 139 16.04 -0.79 3.33
N ILE A 140 14.69 -0.74 3.37
CA ILE A 140 13.89 -1.75 4.08
C ILE A 140 14.01 -3.12 3.40
N ALA A 141 13.93 -3.18 2.07
CA ALA A 141 14.03 -4.43 1.33
C ALA A 141 15.42 -5.06 1.47
N LYS A 142 16.50 -4.23 1.44
CA LYS A 142 17.87 -4.66 1.77
C LYS A 142 17.93 -5.29 3.16
N MET A 143 17.48 -4.58 4.19
CA MET A 143 17.53 -5.06 5.57
C MET A 143 16.67 -6.31 5.79
N ALA A 144 15.56 -6.44 5.06
CA ALA A 144 14.70 -7.62 5.09
C ALA A 144 15.22 -8.79 4.25
N ASN A 145 16.25 -8.57 3.44
CA ASN A 145 16.84 -9.52 2.48
C ASN A 145 15.79 -10.10 1.52
N VAL A 146 15.04 -9.21 0.87
CA VAL A 146 14.00 -9.57 -0.11
C VAL A 146 14.04 -8.64 -1.32
N PRO A 147 13.67 -9.12 -2.53
CA PRO A 147 13.57 -8.26 -3.71
C PRO A 147 12.40 -7.27 -3.59
N ILE A 148 12.49 -6.21 -4.41
CA ILE A 148 11.39 -5.27 -4.61
C ILE A 148 10.55 -5.72 -5.80
N VAL A 149 9.23 -5.83 -5.62
CA VAL A 149 8.29 -6.18 -6.70
C VAL A 149 7.37 -4.98 -6.96
N PRO A 150 7.46 -4.36 -8.14
CA PRO A 150 6.52 -3.32 -8.56
C PRO A 150 5.10 -3.88 -8.68
N ALA A 151 4.11 -3.16 -8.14
CA ALA A 151 2.71 -3.54 -8.23
C ALA A 151 1.83 -2.33 -8.59
N VAL A 152 0.99 -2.49 -9.60
CA VAL A 152 0.07 -1.46 -10.06
C VAL A 152 -1.31 -2.05 -10.32
N TYR A 153 -2.35 -1.25 -10.13
CA TYR A 153 -3.68 -1.65 -10.59
C TYR A 153 -4.33 -0.59 -11.46
N TRP A 154 -5.27 -1.04 -12.27
CA TRP A 154 -6.07 -0.16 -13.11
C TRP A 154 -7.44 -0.75 -13.43
N SER A 155 -8.37 0.14 -13.78
CA SER A 155 -9.62 -0.17 -14.48
C SER A 155 -10.01 1.04 -15.34
N PRO A 156 -10.45 0.84 -16.59
CA PRO A 156 -10.97 1.91 -17.43
C PRO A 156 -12.39 2.34 -17.04
N GLN A 157 -13.08 1.57 -16.20
CA GLN A 157 -14.44 1.88 -15.76
C GLN A 157 -14.46 3.20 -14.96
N LYS A 158 -15.52 3.99 -15.14
CA LYS A 158 -15.69 5.27 -14.45
C LYS A 158 -16.24 5.12 -13.02
N LEU A 159 -16.23 3.91 -12.46
CA LEU A 159 -16.74 3.58 -11.13
C LEU A 159 -15.69 3.87 -10.05
N PHE A 160 -15.30 5.14 -9.93
CA PHE A 160 -14.37 5.62 -8.92
C PHE A 160 -14.85 6.90 -8.27
N LEU A 161 -14.72 7.00 -6.95
CA LEU A 161 -14.70 8.28 -6.27
C LEU A 161 -13.34 8.92 -6.48
N LYS A 162 -13.32 10.08 -7.10
CA LYS A 162 -12.09 10.86 -7.32
C LYS A 162 -11.91 11.87 -6.20
N PHE A 163 -10.72 11.91 -5.65
CA PHE A 163 -10.32 12.89 -4.65
C PHE A 163 -9.38 13.91 -5.28
N ASN A 164 -9.59 15.18 -4.98
CA ASN A 164 -8.66 16.24 -5.39
C ASN A 164 -7.46 16.26 -4.42
N SER A 165 -6.61 15.25 -4.55
CA SER A 165 -5.42 15.03 -3.74
C SER A 165 -4.16 15.13 -4.61
N TRP A 166 -3.00 15.34 -3.97
CA TRP A 166 -1.71 15.47 -4.64
C TRP A 166 -1.33 14.26 -5.51
N ASP A 167 -1.85 13.06 -5.18
CA ASP A 167 -1.60 11.77 -5.86
C ASP A 167 -2.69 11.40 -6.87
N ASN A 168 -3.75 12.23 -7.02
CA ASN A 168 -4.95 11.91 -7.80
C ASN A 168 -5.62 10.61 -7.37
N PHE A 169 -5.70 10.40 -6.07
CA PHE A 169 -6.27 9.20 -5.47
C PHE A 169 -7.67 8.91 -5.98
N ARG A 170 -7.90 7.63 -6.27
CA ARG A 170 -9.20 7.13 -6.72
C ARG A 170 -9.60 5.93 -5.88
N PHE A 171 -10.75 6.04 -5.27
CA PHE A 171 -11.35 4.93 -4.53
C PHE A 171 -12.27 4.15 -5.47
N PRO A 172 -11.99 2.85 -5.74
CA PRO A 172 -12.86 2.07 -6.61
C PRO A 172 -14.19 1.80 -5.92
N LEU A 173 -15.29 1.90 -6.66
CA LEU A 173 -16.63 1.57 -6.16
C LEU A 173 -16.95 0.10 -6.40
N ILE A 174 -17.90 -0.43 -5.65
CA ILE A 174 -18.42 -1.80 -5.79
C ILE A 174 -18.82 -2.05 -7.26
N GLY A 175 -18.41 -3.20 -7.80
CA GLY A 175 -18.64 -3.57 -9.21
C GLY A 175 -17.51 -3.18 -10.14
N THR A 176 -16.50 -2.43 -9.68
CA THR A 176 -15.31 -2.14 -10.48
C THR A 176 -14.51 -3.42 -10.73
N LYS A 177 -14.28 -3.75 -12.00
CA LYS A 177 -13.35 -4.82 -12.37
C LYS A 177 -11.92 -4.27 -12.34
N LEU A 178 -11.15 -4.66 -11.34
CA LEU A 178 -9.75 -4.26 -11.20
C LEU A 178 -8.84 -5.32 -11.82
N VAL A 179 -7.77 -4.86 -12.47
CA VAL A 179 -6.63 -5.72 -12.84
C VAL A 179 -5.42 -5.19 -12.09
N MET A 180 -4.80 -6.06 -11.31
CA MET A 180 -3.55 -5.81 -10.63
C MET A 180 -2.43 -6.61 -11.29
N VAL A 181 -1.36 -5.95 -11.68
CA VAL A 181 -0.21 -6.55 -12.32
C VAL A 181 1.02 -6.36 -11.45
N PHE A 182 1.74 -7.45 -11.27
CA PHE A 182 3.03 -7.46 -10.59
C PHE A 182 4.15 -7.54 -11.62
N GLY A 183 5.14 -6.68 -11.48
CA GLY A 183 6.35 -6.69 -12.32
C GLY A 183 7.39 -7.69 -11.83
N ASP A 184 8.42 -7.91 -12.63
CA ASP A 184 9.54 -8.77 -12.25
C ASP A 184 10.26 -8.25 -11.01
N PRO A 185 10.71 -9.12 -10.12
CA PRO A 185 11.50 -8.77 -8.97
C PRO A 185 12.73 -7.93 -9.35
N ILE A 186 13.08 -7.01 -8.49
CA ILE A 186 14.30 -6.21 -8.55
C ILE A 186 15.15 -6.65 -7.38
N GLU A 187 16.19 -7.41 -7.69
CA GLU A 187 17.14 -7.89 -6.69
C GLU A 187 17.99 -6.74 -6.15
N ILE A 188 18.39 -6.86 -4.89
CA ILE A 188 19.25 -5.91 -4.21
C ILE A 188 20.56 -6.64 -3.90
N PRO A 189 21.73 -6.12 -4.27
CA PRO A 189 23.02 -6.70 -3.90
C PRO A 189 23.19 -6.78 -2.37
N ASP A 190 23.98 -7.72 -1.88
CA ASP A 190 24.21 -7.91 -0.45
C ASP A 190 24.79 -6.66 0.21
N ASN A 191 25.72 -5.96 -0.46
CA ASN A 191 26.37 -4.76 0.04
C ASN A 191 26.26 -3.60 -0.96
N PRO A 192 25.03 -3.05 -1.18
CA PRO A 192 24.84 -1.99 -2.16
C PRO A 192 25.50 -0.69 -1.70
N THR A 193 26.21 -0.04 -2.62
CA THR A 193 26.73 1.31 -2.47
C THR A 193 25.56 2.34 -2.52
N GLU A 194 25.83 3.59 -2.18
CA GLU A 194 24.84 4.67 -2.33
C GLU A 194 24.39 4.84 -3.82
N GLU A 195 25.30 4.58 -4.76
CA GLU A 195 25.00 4.61 -6.20
C GLU A 195 24.08 3.46 -6.61
N ASP A 196 24.31 2.26 -6.06
CA ASP A 196 23.42 1.11 -6.26
C ASP A 196 22.02 1.38 -5.73
N VAL A 197 21.91 1.96 -4.53
CA VAL A 197 20.63 2.33 -3.92
C VAL A 197 19.88 3.32 -4.81
N GLU A 198 20.56 4.33 -5.36
CA GLU A 198 19.93 5.30 -6.26
C GLU A 198 19.54 4.67 -7.60
N THR A 199 20.36 3.79 -8.13
CA THR A 199 20.09 3.03 -9.37
C THR A 199 18.87 2.13 -9.18
N ILE A 200 18.78 1.39 -8.07
CA ILE A 200 17.63 0.53 -7.75
C ILE A 200 16.37 1.37 -7.56
N ARG A 201 16.47 2.52 -6.89
CA ARG A 201 15.37 3.46 -6.72
C ARG A 201 14.80 3.91 -8.06
N LYS A 202 15.65 4.38 -8.98
CA LYS A 202 15.26 4.79 -10.34
C LYS A 202 14.69 3.64 -11.14
N LYS A 203 15.34 2.47 -11.10
CA LYS A 203 14.84 1.27 -11.76
C LYS A 203 13.43 0.88 -11.27
N THR A 204 13.17 1.02 -9.97
CA THR A 204 11.85 0.76 -9.39
C THR A 204 10.81 1.76 -9.92
N GLU A 205 11.18 3.04 -9.97
CA GLU A 205 10.34 4.13 -10.51
C GLU A 205 9.98 3.89 -11.98
N ASP A 206 10.97 3.59 -12.81
CA ASP A 206 10.80 3.35 -14.23
C ASP A 206 9.93 2.10 -14.49
N LYS A 207 10.20 1.01 -13.77
CA LYS A 207 9.40 -0.23 -13.90
C LYS A 207 7.95 0.01 -13.52
N LEU A 208 7.66 0.72 -12.41
CA LEU A 208 6.30 1.05 -12.01
C LEU A 208 5.57 1.90 -13.04
N ASN A 209 6.23 2.94 -13.57
CA ASN A 209 5.64 3.82 -14.56
C ASN A 209 5.36 3.08 -15.88
N ARG A 210 6.30 2.26 -16.36
CA ARG A 210 6.11 1.42 -17.55
C ARG A 210 5.00 0.40 -17.36
N LEU A 211 4.99 -0.31 -16.23
CA LEU A 211 3.98 -1.31 -15.91
C LEU A 211 2.57 -0.68 -15.85
N TYR A 212 2.47 0.53 -15.29
CA TYR A 212 1.20 1.24 -15.24
C TYR A 212 0.73 1.73 -16.62
N ALA A 213 1.64 2.20 -17.47
CA ALA A 213 1.33 2.61 -18.83
C ALA A 213 0.85 1.40 -19.67
N ASP A 214 1.59 0.30 -19.60
CA ASP A 214 1.24 -0.95 -20.29
C ASP A 214 -0.11 -1.51 -19.81
N LEU A 215 -0.36 -1.54 -18.49
CA LEU A 215 -1.65 -1.99 -17.96
C LEU A 215 -2.82 -1.12 -18.44
N LYS A 216 -2.63 0.18 -18.57
CA LYS A 216 -3.67 1.09 -19.10
C LYS A 216 -3.98 0.81 -20.56
N GLU A 217 -2.95 0.62 -21.38
CA GLU A 217 -3.08 0.35 -22.81
C GLU A 217 -3.66 -1.03 -23.07
N ASN A 218 -3.18 -2.05 -22.35
CA ASN A 218 -3.48 -3.45 -22.56
C ASN A 218 -4.49 -4.04 -21.55
N TYR A 219 -5.27 -3.23 -20.86
CA TYR A 219 -6.20 -3.67 -19.80
C TYR A 219 -7.09 -4.85 -20.21
N TRP A 220 -7.70 -4.79 -21.38
CA TRP A 220 -8.62 -5.84 -21.87
C TRP A 220 -7.90 -7.16 -22.17
N LYS A 221 -6.64 -7.08 -22.59
CA LYS A 221 -5.79 -8.26 -22.77
C LYS A 221 -5.50 -8.91 -21.42
N TYR A 222 -5.10 -8.13 -20.41
CA TYR A 222 -4.86 -8.62 -19.05
C TYR A 222 -6.12 -9.19 -18.40
N LEU A 223 -7.27 -8.56 -18.63
CA LEU A 223 -8.54 -9.03 -18.07
C LEU A 223 -8.94 -10.41 -18.64
N LYS A 224 -8.56 -10.74 -19.87
CA LYS A 224 -8.86 -12.02 -20.55
C LYS A 224 -7.81 -13.12 -20.33
N GLN A 225 -6.63 -12.81 -19.82
CA GLN A 225 -5.63 -13.82 -19.47
C GLN A 225 -6.21 -14.78 -18.42
N ASN A 226 -6.00 -16.09 -18.59
CA ASN A 226 -6.43 -17.11 -17.61
C ASN A 226 -5.53 -17.14 -16.39
#